data_a7b41ed7af005dfd23ac101c108b8ee8
#
_entry.id   a7b41ed7af005dfd23ac101c108b8ee8
#
_cell.length_a   1.000
_cell.length_b   1.000
_cell.length_c   1.000
_cell.angle_alpha   90.00
_cell.angle_beta   90.00
_cell.angle_gamma   90.00
#
_symmetry.space_group_name_H-M   'P 1'
#
loop_
_entity.id
_entity.type
_entity.pdbx_description
1 polymer ?
#
loop_
_entity_poly.entity_id
_entity_poly.type
_entity_poly.pdbx_seq_one_letter_code
_entity_poly.pdbx_strand_id
1 'polypeptide(L)'
;MSNNIILTGDRPTGSLHLGHYVGSLRKRVELQNTGKFDQFVMIADLQALTDNADNPEKIRQNILEVMLDYLAVGLEPDKTTFFVQSHIPALYELPMYYSNLVTMSRLERNPTIKSEIKMRNFERNLPVGFMTYPISQAADITAFKAKYVP
;
A
#
# COMPACT_ATOMS: atom_id res chain seq x y z
N MET A 1 4.73 24.47 -7.91
CA MET A 1 4.16 23.24 -7.29
C MET A 1 5.29 22.49 -6.64
N SER A 2 5.24 22.30 -5.32
CA SER A 2 6.31 21.60 -4.61
C SER A 2 6.35 20.15 -5.08
N ASN A 3 7.49 19.72 -5.54
CA ASN A 3 7.70 18.37 -6.11
C ASN A 3 8.00 17.35 -5.00
N ASN A 4 7.51 17.59 -3.78
CA ASN A 4 7.80 16.80 -2.59
C ASN A 4 6.60 15.95 -2.19
N ILE A 5 6.24 15.01 -3.07
CA ILE A 5 5.11 14.10 -2.83
C ILE A 5 5.60 12.94 -1.97
N ILE A 6 4.89 12.70 -0.87
CA ILE A 6 4.98 11.50 -0.04
C ILE A 6 3.79 10.61 -0.38
N LEU A 7 4.06 9.33 -0.64
CA LEU A 7 3.05 8.30 -0.70
C LEU A 7 3.36 7.22 0.33
N THR A 8 2.38 6.89 1.13
CA THR A 8 2.46 5.79 2.10
C THR A 8 1.09 5.15 2.25
N GLY A 9 1.00 4.01 2.91
CA GLY A 9 -0.29 3.37 3.12
C GLY A 9 -0.16 2.06 3.89
N ASP A 10 -1.31 1.54 4.30
CA ASP A 10 -1.41 0.26 4.99
C ASP A 10 -2.47 -0.62 4.33
N ARG A 11 -2.29 -1.93 4.42
CA ARG A 11 -3.28 -2.90 3.97
C ARG A 11 -4.35 -3.07 5.05
N PRO A 12 -5.65 -2.97 4.72
CA PRO A 12 -6.73 -3.11 5.68
C PRO A 12 -6.99 -4.59 6.04
N THR A 13 -5.99 -5.27 6.59
CA THR A 13 -6.06 -6.69 7.00
C THR A 13 -6.49 -6.87 8.44
N GLY A 14 -6.63 -5.79 9.19
CA GLY A 14 -7.04 -5.69 10.60
C GLY A 14 -6.83 -4.28 11.11
N SER A 15 -7.25 -4.02 12.36
CA SER A 15 -6.99 -2.75 13.05
C SER A 15 -5.48 -2.52 13.20
N LEU A 16 -5.07 -1.26 13.15
CA LEU A 16 -3.67 -0.89 13.35
C LEU A 16 -3.31 -1.05 14.84
N HIS A 17 -2.06 -1.35 15.12
CA HIS A 17 -1.58 -1.59 16.48
C HIS A 17 -0.34 -0.74 16.78
N LEU A 18 0.14 -0.80 18.03
CA LEU A 18 1.29 -0.02 18.48
C LEU A 18 2.53 -0.13 17.56
N GLY A 19 2.75 -1.29 16.95
CA GLY A 19 3.84 -1.48 15.98
C GLY A 19 3.69 -0.60 14.74
N HIS A 20 2.48 -0.44 14.22
CA HIS A 20 2.20 0.48 13.11
C HIS A 20 2.41 1.94 13.56
N TYR A 21 1.97 2.27 14.78
CA TYR A 21 2.15 3.62 15.29
C TYR A 21 3.63 4.00 15.39
N VAL A 22 4.44 3.19 16.05
CA VAL A 22 5.88 3.47 16.25
C VAL A 22 6.65 3.35 14.94
N GLY A 23 6.33 2.37 14.10
CA GLY A 23 7.07 2.08 12.88
C GLY A 23 6.77 3.06 11.74
N SER A 24 5.59 3.66 11.71
CA SER A 24 5.14 4.40 10.53
C SER A 24 4.24 5.60 10.84
N LEU A 25 3.13 5.43 11.59
CA LEU A 25 2.11 6.47 11.72
C LEU A 25 2.63 7.74 12.40
N ARG A 26 3.40 7.59 13.48
CA ARG A 26 4.04 8.73 14.15
C ARG A 26 4.86 9.57 13.18
N LYS A 27 5.62 8.91 12.30
CA LYS A 27 6.44 9.60 11.29
C LYS A 27 5.59 10.33 10.25
N ARG A 28 4.45 9.76 9.86
CA ARG A 28 3.50 10.41 8.94
C ARG A 28 2.93 11.69 9.56
N VAL A 29 2.54 11.66 10.84
CA VAL A 29 2.06 12.86 11.58
C VAL A 29 3.16 13.92 11.68
N GLU A 30 4.39 13.52 12.00
CA GLU A 30 5.53 14.45 12.02
C GLU A 30 5.73 15.13 10.66
N LEU A 31 5.73 14.37 9.57
CA LEU A 31 5.92 14.88 8.20
C LEU A 31 4.77 15.81 7.79
N GLN A 32 3.51 15.42 8.06
CA GLN A 32 2.33 16.25 7.86
C GLN A 32 2.51 17.64 8.51
N ASN A 33 2.93 17.66 9.78
CA ASN A 33 3.04 18.89 10.57
C ASN A 33 4.19 19.80 10.14
N THR A 34 5.12 19.31 9.30
CA THR A 34 6.15 20.18 8.71
C THR A 34 5.58 21.12 7.65
N GLY A 35 4.45 20.81 7.03
CA GLY A 35 3.87 21.56 5.92
C GLY A 35 4.74 21.61 4.65
N LYS A 36 5.78 20.78 4.55
CA LYS A 36 6.74 20.79 3.44
C LYS A 36 6.42 19.81 2.31
N PHE A 37 5.42 18.94 2.53
CA PHE A 37 5.11 17.81 1.66
C PHE A 37 3.64 17.77 1.28
N ASP A 38 3.37 17.36 0.05
CA ASP A 38 2.05 16.92 -0.37
C ASP A 38 1.93 15.43 0.03
N GLN A 39 1.24 15.15 1.12
CA GLN A 39 1.16 13.82 1.70
C GLN A 39 -0.10 13.09 1.27
N PHE A 40 0.11 11.92 0.68
CA PHE A 40 -0.94 10.97 0.30
C PHE A 40 -0.84 9.71 1.14
N VAL A 41 -1.95 9.30 1.74
CA VAL A 41 -2.04 8.08 2.55
C VAL A 41 -3.09 7.16 1.97
N MET A 42 -2.64 6.03 1.48
CA MET A 42 -3.45 5.02 0.79
C MET A 42 -3.93 3.94 1.75
N ILE A 43 -5.19 3.57 1.64
CA ILE A 43 -5.70 2.29 2.16
C ILE A 43 -5.60 1.28 1.02
N ALA A 44 -4.65 0.36 1.12
CA ALA A 44 -4.24 -0.55 0.05
C ALA A 44 -5.10 -1.82 0.03
N ASP A 45 -6.38 -1.68 -0.29
CA ASP A 45 -7.37 -2.75 -0.28
C ASP A 45 -7.13 -3.80 -1.38
N LEU A 46 -6.74 -3.39 -2.59
CA LEU A 46 -6.38 -4.34 -3.66
C LEU A 46 -5.15 -5.16 -3.30
N GLN A 47 -4.15 -4.55 -2.66
CA GLN A 47 -2.99 -5.30 -2.20
C GLN A 47 -3.32 -6.24 -1.04
N ALA A 48 -4.29 -5.88 -0.18
CA ALA A 48 -4.75 -6.76 0.88
C ALA A 48 -5.38 -8.05 0.34
N LEU A 49 -6.04 -8.00 -0.82
CA LEU A 49 -6.65 -9.17 -1.46
C LEU A 49 -5.63 -10.18 -1.99
N THR A 50 -4.37 -9.82 -2.18
CA THR A 50 -3.35 -10.75 -2.73
C THR A 50 -3.11 -11.97 -1.84
N ASP A 51 -3.40 -11.86 -0.56
CA ASP A 51 -3.25 -12.90 0.46
C ASP A 51 -4.46 -13.06 1.40
N ASN A 52 -5.58 -12.37 1.10
CA ASN A 52 -6.85 -12.46 1.84
C ASN A 52 -8.05 -12.51 0.88
N ALA A 53 -7.87 -13.12 -0.30
CA ALA A 53 -8.94 -13.19 -1.32
C ALA A 53 -10.13 -14.07 -0.90
N ASP A 54 -9.94 -14.94 0.07
CA ASP A 54 -10.96 -15.80 0.66
C ASP A 54 -11.94 -15.06 1.60
N ASN A 55 -11.58 -13.85 2.06
CA ASN A 55 -12.42 -13.05 2.94
C ASN A 55 -12.44 -11.56 2.56
N PRO A 56 -13.04 -11.20 1.41
CA PRO A 56 -13.09 -9.80 0.95
C PRO A 56 -13.94 -8.90 1.86
N GLU A 57 -14.91 -9.45 2.57
CA GLU A 57 -15.76 -8.70 3.49
C GLU A 57 -14.94 -8.16 4.67
N LYS A 58 -14.01 -8.96 5.19
CA LYS A 58 -13.06 -8.51 6.22
C LYS A 58 -12.26 -7.30 5.74
N ILE A 59 -11.77 -7.31 4.50
CA ILE A 59 -11.03 -6.18 3.94
C ILE A 59 -11.92 -4.93 3.88
N ARG A 60 -13.17 -5.08 3.42
CA ARG A 60 -14.14 -3.97 3.32
C ARG A 60 -14.42 -3.33 4.69
N GLN A 61 -14.64 -4.13 5.72
CA GLN A 61 -14.86 -3.64 7.08
C GLN A 61 -13.61 -2.91 7.63
N ASN A 62 -12.45 -3.46 7.40
CA ASN A 62 -11.20 -2.88 7.90
C ASN A 62 -10.77 -1.59 7.19
N ILE A 63 -11.33 -1.23 6.02
CA ILE A 63 -11.10 0.08 5.40
C ILE A 63 -11.52 1.20 6.36
N LEU A 64 -12.69 1.08 6.98
CA LEU A 64 -13.18 2.07 7.94
C LEU A 64 -12.36 2.08 9.23
N GLU A 65 -12.01 0.91 9.76
CA GLU A 65 -11.19 0.79 10.97
C GLU A 65 -9.81 1.46 10.77
N VAL A 66 -9.13 1.18 9.66
CA VAL A 66 -7.84 1.80 9.35
C VAL A 66 -7.96 3.32 9.17
N MET A 67 -9.05 3.80 8.56
CA MET A 67 -9.28 5.24 8.44
C MET A 67 -9.51 5.89 9.80
N LEU A 68 -10.25 5.26 10.69
CA LEU A 68 -10.45 5.75 12.06
C LEU A 68 -9.13 5.80 12.83
N ASP A 69 -8.29 4.78 12.70
CA ASP A 69 -6.96 4.74 13.30
C ASP A 69 -6.07 5.89 12.79
N TYR A 70 -6.11 6.20 11.48
CA TYR A 70 -5.36 7.33 10.91
C TYR A 70 -5.78 8.67 11.54
N LEU A 71 -7.08 8.90 11.68
CA LEU A 71 -7.60 10.11 12.31
C LEU A 71 -7.25 10.16 13.80
N ALA A 72 -7.38 9.03 14.50
CA ALA A 72 -7.11 8.93 15.94
C ALA A 72 -5.65 9.23 16.30
N VAL A 73 -4.69 8.88 15.43
CA VAL A 73 -3.27 9.19 15.66
C VAL A 73 -2.89 10.64 15.30
N GLY A 74 -3.82 11.43 14.75
CA GLY A 74 -3.60 12.85 14.44
C GLY A 74 -3.26 13.15 12.98
N LEU A 75 -3.54 12.25 12.07
CA LEU A 75 -3.53 12.60 10.64
C LEU A 75 -4.79 13.42 10.30
N GLU A 76 -4.61 14.57 9.67
CA GLU A 76 -5.65 15.57 9.45
C GLU A 76 -6.04 15.64 7.96
N PRO A 77 -7.33 15.52 7.61
CA PRO A 77 -7.79 15.57 6.20
C PRO A 77 -7.49 16.89 5.49
N ASP A 78 -7.35 17.99 6.24
CA ASP A 78 -7.00 19.31 5.67
C ASP A 78 -5.52 19.40 5.26
N LYS A 79 -4.68 18.50 5.75
CA LYS A 79 -3.23 18.47 5.52
C LYS A 79 -2.76 17.25 4.74
N THR A 80 -3.54 16.17 4.77
CA THR A 80 -3.19 14.86 4.20
C THR A 80 -4.34 14.37 3.34
N THR A 81 -4.04 13.95 2.11
CA THR A 81 -5.02 13.33 1.23
C THR A 81 -5.10 11.83 1.50
N PHE A 82 -6.28 11.37 1.92
CA PHE A 82 -6.57 9.93 2.08
C PHE A 82 -7.32 9.40 0.87
N PHE A 83 -7.02 8.17 0.49
CA PHE A 83 -7.76 7.49 -0.57
C PHE A 83 -7.72 5.98 -0.41
N VAL A 84 -8.72 5.31 -0.99
CA VAL A 84 -8.76 3.85 -1.11
C VAL A 84 -8.21 3.47 -2.48
N GLN A 85 -7.30 2.53 -2.54
CA GLN A 85 -6.57 2.14 -3.75
C GLN A 85 -7.52 1.75 -4.89
N SER A 86 -8.56 0.95 -4.60
CA SER A 86 -9.55 0.52 -5.60
C SER A 86 -10.38 1.63 -6.20
N HIS A 87 -10.44 2.80 -5.57
CA HIS A 87 -11.20 3.95 -6.07
C HIS A 87 -10.42 4.79 -7.10
N ILE A 88 -9.16 4.44 -7.38
CA ILE A 88 -8.30 5.15 -8.35
C ILE A 88 -8.04 4.24 -9.55
N PRO A 89 -8.78 4.38 -10.67
CA PRO A 89 -8.67 3.49 -11.82
C PRO A 89 -7.25 3.33 -12.37
N ALA A 90 -6.46 4.39 -12.40
CA ALA A 90 -5.08 4.35 -12.87
C ALA A 90 -4.19 3.35 -12.11
N LEU A 91 -4.51 3.03 -10.83
CA LEU A 91 -3.72 2.13 -10.00
C LEU A 91 -3.92 0.65 -10.34
N TYR A 92 -4.93 0.29 -11.12
CA TYR A 92 -5.07 -1.05 -11.67
C TYR A 92 -4.93 -1.09 -13.21
N GLU A 93 -4.96 0.05 -13.88
CA GLU A 93 -4.59 0.15 -15.30
C GLU A 93 -3.07 0.08 -15.51
N LEU A 94 -2.29 0.88 -14.77
CA LEU A 94 -0.84 0.92 -14.88
C LEU A 94 -0.16 -0.45 -14.69
N PRO A 95 -0.55 -1.30 -13.72
CA PRO A 95 -0.02 -2.64 -13.59
C PRO A 95 -0.16 -3.50 -14.85
N MET A 96 -1.23 -3.32 -15.63
CA MET A 96 -1.38 -4.01 -16.92
C MET A 96 -0.27 -3.61 -17.90
N TYR A 97 0.05 -2.32 -18.00
CA TYR A 97 1.16 -1.88 -18.85
C TYR A 97 2.50 -2.38 -18.34
N TYR A 98 2.75 -2.28 -17.04
CA TYR A 98 4.01 -2.71 -16.42
C TYR A 98 4.22 -4.22 -16.49
N SER A 99 3.15 -5.01 -16.47
CA SER A 99 3.21 -6.46 -16.62
C SER A 99 3.78 -6.89 -17.97
N ASN A 100 3.68 -6.03 -19.01
CA ASN A 100 4.30 -6.29 -20.30
C ASN A 100 5.81 -5.95 -20.34
N LEU A 101 6.32 -5.26 -19.32
CA LEU A 101 7.72 -4.83 -19.22
C LEU A 101 8.52 -5.65 -18.21
N VAL A 102 7.85 -6.37 -17.31
CA VAL A 102 8.48 -7.12 -16.23
C VAL A 102 8.38 -8.61 -16.51
N THR A 103 9.50 -9.33 -16.44
CA THR A 103 9.53 -10.79 -16.65
C THR A 103 9.27 -11.54 -15.36
N MET A 104 8.72 -12.76 -15.45
CA MET A 104 8.54 -13.66 -14.30
C MET A 104 9.86 -13.91 -13.58
N SER A 105 10.95 -14.15 -14.31
CA SER A 105 12.28 -14.34 -13.73
C SER A 105 12.77 -13.15 -12.90
N ARG A 106 12.32 -11.93 -13.21
CA ARG A 106 12.65 -10.75 -12.41
C ARG A 106 11.87 -10.75 -11.09
N LEU A 107 10.59 -11.09 -11.12
CA LEU A 107 9.75 -11.21 -9.93
C LEU A 107 10.25 -12.32 -9.01
N GLU A 108 10.58 -13.48 -9.55
CA GLU A 108 11.13 -14.62 -8.80
C GLU A 108 12.46 -14.31 -8.10
N ARG A 109 13.26 -13.39 -8.63
CA ARG A 109 14.50 -12.95 -7.99
C ARG A 109 14.32 -11.94 -6.87
N ASN A 110 13.11 -11.38 -6.70
CA ASN A 110 12.83 -10.43 -5.62
C ASN A 110 13.01 -11.12 -4.24
N PRO A 111 13.91 -10.63 -3.39
CA PRO A 111 14.20 -11.27 -2.10
C PRO A 111 12.99 -11.26 -1.16
N THR A 112 12.15 -10.21 -1.21
CA THR A 112 10.94 -10.11 -0.40
C THR A 112 9.93 -11.19 -0.79
N ILE A 113 9.67 -11.37 -2.09
CA ILE A 113 8.79 -12.45 -2.58
C ILE A 113 9.30 -13.81 -2.12
N LYS A 114 10.61 -14.08 -2.26
CA LYS A 114 11.20 -15.36 -1.84
C LYS A 114 11.03 -15.63 -0.35
N SER A 115 11.24 -14.65 0.49
CA SER A 115 11.08 -14.82 1.94
C SER A 115 9.63 -15.00 2.35
N GLU A 116 8.71 -14.25 1.74
CA GLU A 116 7.27 -14.35 2.03
C GLU A 116 6.66 -15.67 1.55
N ILE A 117 7.05 -16.19 0.37
CA ILE A 117 6.63 -17.51 -0.12
C ILE A 117 6.95 -18.60 0.91
N LYS A 118 8.17 -18.56 1.48
CA LYS A 118 8.58 -19.52 2.52
C LYS A 118 7.78 -19.36 3.81
N MET A 119 7.62 -18.13 4.29
CA MET A 119 6.88 -17.86 5.53
C MET A 119 5.40 -18.25 5.44
N ARG A 120 4.78 -18.13 4.26
CA ARG A 120 3.35 -18.41 4.06
C ARG A 120 3.06 -19.81 3.54
N ASN A 121 4.09 -20.62 3.34
CA ASN A 121 3.96 -22.00 2.83
C ASN A 121 3.26 -22.10 1.45
N PHE A 122 3.45 -21.10 0.60
CA PHE A 122 2.85 -21.01 -0.75
C PHE A 122 3.58 -21.82 -1.81
N GLU A 123 4.54 -22.66 -1.46
CA GLU A 123 5.44 -23.35 -2.42
C GLU A 123 4.71 -24.13 -3.52
N ARG A 124 3.48 -24.63 -3.27
CA ARG A 124 2.70 -25.41 -4.21
C ARG A 124 1.53 -24.69 -4.87
N ASN A 125 1.00 -23.62 -4.24
CA ASN A 125 -0.20 -22.92 -4.70
C ASN A 125 -0.02 -21.40 -4.54
N LEU A 126 0.94 -20.82 -5.26
CA LEU A 126 1.21 -19.39 -5.21
C LEU A 126 0.17 -18.61 -6.02
N PRO A 127 -0.63 -17.74 -5.40
CA PRO A 127 -1.56 -16.88 -6.14
C PRO A 127 -0.81 -15.94 -7.11
N VAL A 128 -1.35 -15.77 -8.32
CA VAL A 128 -0.76 -14.86 -9.31
C VAL A 128 -0.70 -13.43 -8.77
N GLY A 129 -1.74 -12.96 -8.11
CA GLY A 129 -1.77 -11.63 -7.48
C GLY A 129 -0.65 -11.43 -6.46
N PHE A 130 -0.33 -12.48 -5.69
CA PHE A 130 0.80 -12.44 -4.76
C PHE A 130 2.16 -12.35 -5.48
N MET A 131 2.30 -13.02 -6.63
CA MET A 131 3.53 -12.95 -7.41
C MET A 131 3.72 -11.59 -8.08
N THR A 132 2.61 -10.93 -8.44
CA THR A 132 2.60 -9.69 -9.22
C THR A 132 2.44 -8.42 -8.38
N TYR A 133 2.21 -8.50 -7.06
CA TYR A 133 2.02 -7.31 -6.22
C TYR A 133 3.14 -6.26 -6.34
N PRO A 134 4.43 -6.59 -6.58
CA PRO A 134 5.45 -5.56 -6.74
C PRO A 134 5.25 -4.69 -7.98
N ILE A 135 4.57 -5.22 -9.01
CA ILE A 135 4.19 -4.45 -10.20
C ILE A 135 3.13 -3.42 -9.82
N SER A 136 2.11 -3.84 -9.06
CA SER A 136 1.08 -2.95 -8.53
C SER A 136 1.68 -1.88 -7.61
N GLN A 137 2.57 -2.27 -6.70
CA GLN A 137 3.25 -1.31 -5.82
C GLN A 137 4.10 -0.29 -6.59
N ALA A 138 4.76 -0.70 -7.66
CA ALA A 138 5.48 0.22 -8.54
C ALA A 138 4.53 1.20 -9.23
N ALA A 139 3.34 0.74 -9.63
CA ALA A 139 2.31 1.59 -10.21
C ALA A 139 1.79 2.61 -9.20
N ASP A 140 1.52 2.21 -7.95
CA ASP A 140 1.11 3.11 -6.87
C ASP A 140 2.10 4.28 -6.73
N ILE A 141 3.39 3.99 -6.65
CA ILE A 141 4.44 5.00 -6.46
C ILE A 141 4.56 5.92 -7.68
N THR A 142 4.56 5.36 -8.87
CA THR A 142 4.81 6.12 -10.10
C THR A 142 3.62 6.94 -10.56
N ALA A 143 2.37 6.48 -10.31
CA ALA A 143 1.16 7.22 -10.61
C ALA A 143 1.13 8.58 -9.90
N PHE A 144 1.53 8.61 -8.65
CA PHE A 144 1.61 9.84 -7.85
C PHE A 144 2.93 10.60 -8.04
N LYS A 145 3.88 10.06 -8.81
CA LYS A 145 5.25 10.62 -8.92
C LYS A 145 5.88 10.85 -7.54
N ALA A 146 5.61 9.94 -6.61
CA ALA A 146 6.08 10.04 -5.24
C ALA A 146 7.61 10.00 -5.19
N LYS A 147 8.20 10.96 -4.48
CA LYS A 147 9.64 11.00 -4.23
C LYS A 147 10.05 10.31 -2.94
N TYR A 148 9.12 10.23 -2.01
CA TYR A 148 9.36 9.68 -0.69
C TYR A 148 8.30 8.63 -0.36
N VAL A 149 8.76 7.48 0.09
CA VAL A 149 7.94 6.35 0.55
C VAL A 149 8.51 5.95 1.92
N PRO A 150 8.15 6.69 2.98
CA PRO A 150 8.67 6.48 4.32
C PRO A 150 8.14 5.19 4.98
#